data_216d5df9c67263bb65b14f3323e19d8e
#
_entry.id   216d5df9c67263bb65b14f3323e19d8e
#
_cell.length_a   1.000
_cell.length_b   1.000
_cell.length_c   1.000
_cell.angle_alpha   90.00
_cell.angle_beta   90.00
_cell.angle_gamma   90.00
#
_symmetry.space_group_name_H-M   'P 1'
#
loop_
_entity.id
_entity.type
_entity.pdbx_description
1 polymer ?
#
loop_
_entity_poly.entity_id
_entity_poly.type
_entity_poly.pdbx_seq_one_letter_code
_entity_poly.pdbx_strand_id
1 'polypeptide(L)'
;MTTAIILIVLVLLVAAALAAFLVNRRKQEREALRDRFGPEYDRAIEERGDRREAEHHLSGVASRRDKAEIRELRPEERERYSSRWTDVQAAFVDDPVTATRDADDLVGKVMRDRGYPLDDVENRADLVATDHAELAGLVPAAYLAAVLRRQAADMAVHGSDEVG
;
A
#
# COMPACT_ATOMS: atom_id res chain seq x y z
N MET A 1 -38.38 25.41 -35.74
CA MET A 1 -38.44 24.05 -35.10
C MET A 1 -37.21 23.19 -35.43
N THR A 2 -36.75 23.13 -36.69
CA THR A 2 -35.57 22.35 -37.11
C THR A 2 -34.28 22.74 -36.41
N THR A 3 -34.01 24.02 -36.21
CA THR A 3 -32.81 24.52 -35.50
C THR A 3 -32.78 24.11 -34.02
N ALA A 4 -33.93 24.12 -33.37
CA ALA A 4 -34.02 23.66 -31.98
C ALA A 4 -33.73 22.14 -31.84
N ILE A 5 -34.24 21.34 -32.77
CA ILE A 5 -34.00 19.90 -32.81
C ILE A 5 -32.51 19.62 -33.06
N ILE A 6 -31.87 20.34 -33.99
CA ILE A 6 -30.44 20.18 -34.27
C ILE A 6 -29.61 20.51 -33.04
N LEU A 7 -29.91 21.58 -32.31
CA LEU A 7 -29.22 21.96 -31.09
C LEU A 7 -29.37 20.90 -29.99
N ILE A 8 -30.58 20.35 -29.82
CA ILE A 8 -30.81 19.30 -28.84
C ILE A 8 -30.01 18.05 -29.19
N VAL A 9 -30.01 17.62 -30.46
CA VAL A 9 -29.24 16.46 -30.92
C VAL A 9 -27.74 16.68 -30.69
N LEU A 10 -27.23 17.88 -30.99
CA LEU A 10 -25.83 18.23 -30.79
C LEU A 10 -25.44 18.15 -29.27
N VAL A 11 -26.28 18.70 -28.41
CA VAL A 11 -26.07 18.64 -26.96
C VAL A 11 -26.05 17.18 -26.44
N LEU A 12 -26.98 16.35 -26.93
CA LEU A 12 -27.02 14.92 -26.55
C LEU A 12 -25.79 14.17 -27.05
N LEU A 13 -25.30 14.45 -28.25
CA LEU A 13 -24.08 13.84 -28.79
C LEU A 13 -22.84 14.24 -27.95
N VAL A 14 -22.72 15.52 -27.59
CA VAL A 14 -21.62 16.00 -26.73
C VAL A 14 -21.71 15.37 -25.38
N ALA A 15 -22.91 15.29 -24.78
CA ALA A 15 -23.10 14.64 -23.46
C ALA A 15 -22.75 13.16 -23.51
N ALA A 16 -23.15 12.44 -24.57
CA ALA A 16 -22.82 11.04 -24.78
C ALA A 16 -21.31 10.83 -24.96
N ALA A 17 -20.65 11.68 -25.76
CA ALA A 17 -19.21 11.64 -25.97
C ALA A 17 -18.44 11.90 -24.65
N LEU A 18 -18.88 12.88 -23.87
CA LEU A 18 -18.29 13.19 -22.57
C LEU A 18 -18.48 12.04 -21.58
N ALA A 19 -19.68 11.45 -21.52
CA ALA A 19 -19.95 10.29 -20.68
C ALA A 19 -19.06 9.10 -21.07
N ALA A 20 -18.96 8.78 -22.35
CA ALA A 20 -18.08 7.72 -22.85
C ALA A 20 -16.61 8.00 -22.53
N PHE A 21 -16.14 9.24 -22.69
CA PHE A 21 -14.79 9.65 -22.32
C PHE A 21 -14.52 9.45 -20.84
N LEU A 22 -15.43 9.88 -19.95
CA LEU A 22 -15.28 9.73 -18.50
C LEU A 22 -15.27 8.26 -18.06
N VAL A 23 -16.12 7.41 -18.67
CA VAL A 23 -16.14 5.97 -18.40
C VAL A 23 -14.83 5.32 -18.83
N ASN A 24 -14.36 5.65 -20.04
CA ASN A 24 -13.11 5.08 -20.55
C ASN A 24 -11.90 5.53 -19.72
N ARG A 25 -11.85 6.81 -19.32
CA ARG A 25 -10.80 7.32 -18.44
C ARG A 25 -10.76 6.58 -17.11
N ARG A 26 -11.92 6.40 -16.46
CA ARG A 26 -12.01 5.63 -15.21
C ARG A 26 -11.54 4.18 -15.36
N LYS A 27 -11.85 3.56 -16.50
CA LYS A 27 -11.39 2.20 -16.81
C LYS A 27 -9.87 2.14 -16.92
N GLN A 28 -9.25 3.09 -17.61
CA GLN A 28 -7.79 3.18 -17.72
C GLN A 28 -7.11 3.43 -16.38
N GLU A 29 -7.67 4.31 -15.54
CA GLU A 29 -7.15 4.57 -14.18
C GLU A 29 -7.17 3.30 -13.31
N ARG A 30 -8.22 2.49 -13.41
CA ARG A 30 -8.33 1.20 -12.71
C ARG A 30 -7.32 0.17 -13.21
N GLU A 31 -7.19 0.03 -14.51
CA GLU A 31 -6.22 -0.88 -15.12
C GLU A 31 -4.80 -0.48 -14.70
N ALA A 32 -4.47 0.80 -14.73
CA ALA A 32 -3.17 1.30 -14.28
C ALA A 32 -2.91 1.02 -12.79
N LEU A 33 -3.90 1.18 -11.91
CA LEU A 33 -3.76 0.81 -10.49
C LEU A 33 -3.59 -0.70 -10.32
N ARG A 34 -4.37 -1.51 -11.04
CA ARG A 34 -4.27 -2.95 -10.98
C ARG A 34 -2.92 -3.47 -11.46
N ASP A 35 -2.41 -2.92 -12.56
CA ASP A 35 -1.09 -3.27 -13.09
C ASP A 35 0.03 -2.87 -12.14
N ARG A 36 -0.11 -1.70 -11.48
CA ARG A 36 0.90 -1.18 -10.57
C ARG A 36 0.97 -1.93 -9.25
N PHE A 37 -0.19 -2.25 -8.65
CA PHE A 37 -0.28 -2.87 -7.33
C PHE A 37 -0.41 -4.40 -7.37
N GLY A 38 -0.70 -4.98 -8.54
CA GLY A 38 -0.85 -6.43 -8.68
C GLY A 38 -1.87 -7.02 -7.71
N PRO A 39 -1.51 -8.09 -6.97
CA PRO A 39 -2.41 -8.75 -6.01
C PRO A 39 -2.91 -7.82 -4.89
N GLU A 40 -2.16 -6.78 -4.54
CA GLU A 40 -2.50 -5.84 -3.49
C GLU A 40 -3.75 -5.01 -3.83
N TYR A 41 -4.01 -4.78 -5.13
CA TYR A 41 -5.23 -4.11 -5.57
C TYR A 41 -6.50 -4.87 -5.16
N ASP A 42 -6.54 -6.18 -5.39
CA ASP A 42 -7.69 -7.01 -5.05
C ASP A 42 -7.83 -7.13 -3.51
N ARG A 43 -6.71 -7.25 -2.78
CA ARG A 43 -6.67 -7.26 -1.32
C ARG A 43 -7.19 -5.95 -0.70
N ALA A 44 -6.78 -4.81 -1.22
CA ALA A 44 -7.27 -3.51 -0.73
C ALA A 44 -8.79 -3.37 -0.89
N ILE A 45 -9.38 -3.94 -1.95
CA ILE A 45 -10.84 -3.98 -2.13
C ILE A 45 -11.50 -4.87 -1.08
N GLU A 46 -10.94 -6.04 -0.79
CA GLU A 46 -11.48 -6.97 0.22
C GLU A 46 -11.44 -6.36 1.62
N GLU A 47 -10.33 -5.73 2.00
CA GLU A 47 -10.14 -5.11 3.32
C GLU A 47 -11.06 -3.90 3.55
N ARG A 48 -11.28 -3.08 2.52
CA ARG A 48 -12.09 -1.86 2.65
C ARG A 48 -13.57 -2.07 2.33
N GLY A 49 -13.92 -3.17 1.68
CA GLY A 49 -15.29 -3.50 1.31
C GLY A 49 -15.90 -2.62 0.21
N ASP A 50 -15.25 -1.51 -0.15
CA ASP A 50 -15.65 -0.61 -1.24
C ASP A 50 -14.52 -0.35 -2.22
N ARG A 51 -14.80 -0.61 -3.50
CA ARG A 51 -13.80 -0.45 -4.56
C ARG A 51 -13.34 0.99 -4.74
N ARG A 52 -14.24 1.97 -4.62
CA ARG A 52 -13.86 3.38 -4.82
C ARG A 52 -12.97 3.87 -3.70
N GLU A 53 -13.22 3.43 -2.48
CA GLU A 53 -12.40 3.73 -1.33
C GLU A 53 -11.01 3.12 -1.48
N ALA A 54 -10.93 1.83 -1.89
CA ALA A 54 -9.67 1.16 -2.19
C ALA A 54 -8.88 1.87 -3.29
N GLU A 55 -9.52 2.18 -4.43
CA GLU A 55 -8.88 2.89 -5.55
C GLU A 55 -8.38 4.29 -5.13
N HIS A 56 -9.16 5.01 -4.32
CA HIS A 56 -8.75 6.32 -3.79
C HIS A 56 -7.54 6.19 -2.86
N HIS A 57 -7.54 5.20 -1.97
CA HIS A 57 -6.42 4.92 -1.08
C HIS A 57 -5.14 4.60 -1.87
N LEU A 58 -5.21 3.61 -2.77
CA LEU A 58 -4.06 3.19 -3.59
C LEU A 58 -3.52 4.32 -4.48
N SER A 59 -4.41 5.15 -5.05
CA SER A 59 -4.01 6.35 -5.78
C SER A 59 -3.28 7.35 -4.89
N GLY A 60 -3.71 7.51 -3.65
CA GLY A 60 -3.04 8.34 -2.64
C GLY A 60 -1.64 7.81 -2.30
N VAL A 61 -1.49 6.49 -2.10
CA VAL A 61 -0.21 5.82 -1.85
C VAL A 61 0.73 6.02 -3.03
N ALA A 62 0.27 5.74 -4.26
CA ALA A 62 1.04 5.96 -5.48
C ALA A 62 1.52 7.41 -5.61
N SER A 63 0.63 8.38 -5.39
CA SER A 63 0.96 9.80 -5.46
C SER A 63 2.02 10.23 -4.43
N ARG A 64 1.93 9.72 -3.19
CA ARG A 64 2.95 9.99 -2.17
C ARG A 64 4.29 9.39 -2.55
N ARG A 65 4.28 8.14 -3.05
CA ARG A 65 5.49 7.45 -3.52
C ARG A 65 6.14 8.22 -4.69
N ASP A 66 5.36 8.68 -5.66
CA ASP A 66 5.87 9.38 -6.84
C ASP A 66 6.48 10.75 -6.52
N LYS A 67 6.03 11.37 -5.42
CA LYS A 67 6.58 12.63 -4.91
C LYS A 67 7.81 12.44 -4.01
N ALA A 68 8.05 11.23 -3.53
CA ALA A 68 9.17 10.95 -2.63
C ALA A 68 10.47 10.77 -3.43
N GLU A 69 11.55 11.34 -2.93
CA GLU A 69 12.89 11.14 -3.48
C GLU A 69 13.49 9.84 -2.93
N ILE A 70 13.21 8.73 -3.61
CA ILE A 70 13.73 7.42 -3.22
C ILE A 70 15.17 7.31 -3.70
N ARG A 71 16.11 7.11 -2.76
CA ARG A 71 17.53 6.91 -3.03
C ARG A 71 17.96 5.45 -2.88
N GLU A 72 19.03 5.10 -3.54
CA GLU A 72 19.70 3.83 -3.26
C GLU A 72 20.48 3.89 -1.93
N LEU A 73 20.60 2.75 -1.27
CA LEU A 73 21.48 2.61 -0.11
C LEU A 73 22.94 2.71 -0.57
N ARG A 74 23.75 3.44 0.19
CA ARG A 74 25.20 3.44 0.03
C ARG A 74 25.77 2.05 0.33
N PRO A 75 26.94 1.69 -0.21
CA PRO A 75 27.52 0.37 0.02
C PRO A 75 27.64 0.00 1.49
N GLU A 76 28.08 0.92 2.34
CA GLU A 76 28.23 0.71 3.79
C GLU A 76 26.88 0.52 4.51
N GLU A 77 25.84 1.23 4.05
CA GLU A 77 24.49 1.07 4.57
C GLU A 77 23.93 -0.32 4.18
N ARG A 78 24.16 -0.73 2.93
CA ARG A 78 23.73 -2.03 2.43
C ARG A 78 24.39 -3.16 3.21
N GLU A 79 25.71 -3.10 3.43
CA GLU A 79 26.45 -4.10 4.18
C GLU A 79 25.95 -4.18 5.63
N ARG A 80 25.76 -3.04 6.30
CA ARG A 80 25.21 -2.99 7.66
C ARG A 80 23.80 -3.59 7.76
N TYR A 81 22.93 -3.31 6.80
CA TYR A 81 21.59 -3.88 6.79
C TYR A 81 21.58 -5.37 6.45
N SER A 82 22.47 -5.81 5.55
CA SER A 82 22.65 -7.24 5.23
C SER A 82 23.14 -8.04 6.45
N SER A 83 24.12 -7.51 7.19
CA SER A 83 24.60 -8.13 8.44
C SER A 83 23.47 -8.26 9.46
N ARG A 84 22.73 -7.17 9.71
CA ARG A 84 21.60 -7.20 10.66
C ARG A 84 20.49 -8.16 10.22
N TRP A 85 20.24 -8.29 8.93
CA TRP A 85 19.28 -9.26 8.41
C TRP A 85 19.73 -10.70 8.73
N THR A 86 21.02 -11.00 8.58
CA THR A 86 21.59 -12.29 8.97
C THR A 86 21.40 -12.59 10.47
N ASP A 87 21.61 -11.58 11.32
CA ASP A 87 21.41 -11.71 12.76
C ASP A 87 19.93 -12.01 13.10
N VAL A 88 18.99 -11.31 12.45
CA VAL A 88 17.54 -11.54 12.61
C VAL A 88 17.15 -12.94 12.16
N GLN A 89 17.69 -13.41 11.02
CA GLN A 89 17.43 -14.77 10.55
C GLN A 89 17.97 -15.84 11.52
N ALA A 90 19.14 -15.63 12.10
CA ALA A 90 19.69 -16.53 13.11
C ALA A 90 18.82 -16.56 14.40
N ALA A 91 18.41 -15.40 14.88
CA ALA A 91 17.55 -15.27 16.06
C ALA A 91 16.15 -15.89 15.86
N PHE A 92 15.66 -15.99 14.63
CA PHE A 92 14.34 -16.57 14.33
C PHE A 92 14.21 -18.03 14.75
N VAL A 93 15.32 -18.78 14.82
CA VAL A 93 15.35 -20.19 15.23
C VAL A 93 15.04 -20.32 16.74
N ASP A 94 15.54 -19.39 17.53
CA ASP A 94 15.42 -19.43 18.99
C ASP A 94 14.18 -18.69 19.49
N ASP A 95 13.89 -17.49 18.93
CA ASP A 95 12.74 -16.65 19.29
C ASP A 95 12.09 -16.05 18.03
N PRO A 96 11.18 -16.79 17.37
CA PRO A 96 10.54 -16.33 16.13
C PRO A 96 9.66 -15.09 16.34
N VAL A 97 9.12 -14.86 17.53
CA VAL A 97 8.24 -13.70 17.80
C VAL A 97 9.05 -12.42 17.84
N THR A 98 10.14 -12.41 18.63
CA THR A 98 11.04 -11.25 18.70
C THR A 98 11.74 -11.02 17.37
N ALA A 99 12.24 -12.06 16.71
CA ALA A 99 12.90 -11.95 15.43
C ALA A 99 11.98 -11.37 14.33
N THR A 100 10.67 -11.70 14.36
CA THR A 100 9.71 -11.10 13.41
C THR A 100 9.53 -9.60 13.67
N ARG A 101 9.53 -9.14 14.91
CA ARG A 101 9.47 -7.71 15.25
C ARG A 101 10.74 -6.99 14.82
N ASP A 102 11.90 -7.59 15.07
CA ASP A 102 13.19 -7.04 14.66
C ASP A 102 13.31 -6.94 13.14
N ALA A 103 12.77 -7.93 12.41
CA ALA A 103 12.66 -7.88 10.96
C ALA A 103 11.81 -6.71 10.48
N ASP A 104 10.62 -6.50 11.07
CA ASP A 104 9.74 -5.39 10.73
C ASP A 104 10.40 -4.03 11.00
N ASP A 105 11.02 -3.87 12.16
CA ASP A 105 11.77 -2.66 12.52
C ASP A 105 12.93 -2.40 11.56
N LEU A 106 13.64 -3.45 11.14
CA LEU A 106 14.74 -3.36 10.19
C LEU A 106 14.26 -2.90 8.82
N VAL A 107 13.17 -3.49 8.30
CA VAL A 107 12.54 -3.06 7.04
C VAL A 107 12.11 -1.60 7.14
N GLY A 108 11.44 -1.21 8.21
CA GLY A 108 11.03 0.18 8.43
C GLY A 108 12.22 1.16 8.44
N LYS A 109 13.37 0.78 9.00
CA LYS A 109 14.59 1.60 8.97
C LYS A 109 15.15 1.72 7.56
N VAL A 110 15.24 0.62 6.82
CA VAL A 110 15.70 0.62 5.41
C VAL A 110 14.84 1.53 4.56
N MET A 111 13.52 1.43 4.69
CA MET A 111 12.58 2.26 3.93
C MET A 111 12.75 3.75 4.25
N ARG A 112 12.85 4.11 5.54
CA ARG A 112 13.11 5.51 5.95
C ARG A 112 14.43 6.06 5.39
N ASP A 113 15.50 5.28 5.50
CA ASP A 113 16.82 5.69 5.01
C ASP A 113 16.85 5.84 3.48
N ARG A 114 15.99 5.10 2.78
CA ARG A 114 15.76 5.26 1.34
C ARG A 114 14.86 6.44 0.98
N GLY A 115 14.15 7.05 1.93
CA GLY A 115 13.27 8.19 1.69
C GLY A 115 11.81 7.82 1.37
N TYR A 116 11.37 6.59 1.70
CA TYR A 116 9.96 6.24 1.57
C TYR A 116 9.10 7.05 2.57
N PRO A 117 7.93 7.54 2.15
CA PRO A 117 7.02 8.31 2.99
C PRO A 117 6.25 7.38 3.94
N LEU A 118 6.87 7.04 5.08
CA LEU A 118 6.31 6.14 6.08
C LEU A 118 5.48 6.91 7.13
N ASP A 119 4.55 7.72 6.70
CA ASP A 119 3.67 8.48 7.61
C ASP A 119 2.71 7.56 8.38
N ASP A 120 2.49 6.34 7.86
CA ASP A 120 1.60 5.35 8.45
C ASP A 120 2.16 3.93 8.23
N VAL A 121 2.21 3.14 9.31
CA VAL A 121 2.72 1.75 9.29
C VAL A 121 1.83 0.84 8.44
N GLU A 122 0.52 1.13 8.40
CA GLU A 122 -0.47 0.35 7.63
C GLU A 122 -0.22 0.43 6.11
N ASN A 123 0.35 1.53 5.64
CA ASN A 123 0.63 1.74 4.21
C ASN A 123 1.97 1.16 3.74
N ARG A 124 2.73 0.48 4.60
CA ARG A 124 4.08 -0.01 4.25
C ARG A 124 4.04 -1.09 3.18
N ALA A 125 3.10 -2.02 3.27
CA ALA A 125 2.89 -3.07 2.27
C ALA A 125 2.48 -2.48 0.92
N ASP A 126 1.56 -1.52 0.92
CA ASP A 126 1.11 -0.82 -0.28
C ASP A 126 2.24 -0.03 -0.95
N LEU A 127 3.12 0.62 -0.16
CA LEU A 127 4.29 1.33 -0.67
C LEU A 127 5.29 0.38 -1.33
N VAL A 128 5.54 -0.80 -0.75
CA VAL A 128 6.39 -1.84 -1.36
C VAL A 128 5.74 -2.36 -2.64
N ALA A 129 4.43 -2.63 -2.63
CA ALA A 129 3.70 -3.10 -3.80
C ALA A 129 3.74 -2.10 -4.98
N THR A 130 3.84 -0.79 -4.70
CA THR A 130 3.94 0.24 -5.73
C THR A 130 5.18 0.07 -6.63
N ASP A 131 6.31 -0.36 -6.05
CA ASP A 131 7.58 -0.55 -6.76
C ASP A 131 7.86 -2.04 -7.08
N HIS A 132 7.28 -2.96 -6.30
CA HIS A 132 7.55 -4.38 -6.31
C HIS A 132 6.26 -5.20 -6.16
N ALA A 133 5.37 -5.11 -7.15
CA ALA A 133 4.08 -5.82 -7.13
C ALA A 133 4.23 -7.34 -6.98
N GLU A 134 5.34 -7.90 -7.45
CA GLU A 134 5.68 -9.33 -7.31
C GLU A 134 5.94 -9.76 -5.86
N LEU A 135 6.32 -8.81 -4.97
CA LEU A 135 6.55 -9.08 -3.56
C LEU A 135 5.31 -8.91 -2.70
N ALA A 136 4.29 -8.25 -3.21
CA ALA A 136 3.03 -7.96 -2.49
C ALA A 136 2.33 -9.25 -2.00
N GLY A 137 2.43 -10.34 -2.76
CA GLY A 137 1.89 -11.64 -2.37
C GLY A 137 2.69 -12.39 -1.28
N LEU A 138 3.93 -12.00 -1.02
CA LEU A 138 4.82 -12.67 -0.03
C LEU A 138 4.79 -12.00 1.35
N VAL A 139 4.47 -10.71 1.40
CA VAL A 139 4.48 -9.88 2.62
C VAL A 139 3.24 -10.09 3.53
N PRO A 140 2.03 -10.43 3.02
CA PRO A 140 0.80 -10.32 3.80
C PRO A 140 0.69 -11.24 5.01
N ALA A 141 1.08 -12.51 4.91
CA ALA A 141 0.80 -13.47 5.97
C ALA A 141 1.64 -13.24 7.24
N ALA A 142 2.91 -12.91 7.10
CA ALA A 142 3.79 -12.60 8.21
C ALA A 142 3.48 -11.23 8.83
N TYR A 143 3.12 -10.24 8.00
CA TYR A 143 2.78 -8.89 8.42
C TYR A 143 1.43 -8.82 9.15
N LEU A 144 0.37 -9.46 8.61
CA LEU A 144 -0.93 -9.55 9.30
C LEU A 144 -0.80 -10.25 10.65
N ALA A 145 -0.02 -11.32 10.72
CA ALA A 145 0.22 -12.01 11.97
C ALA A 145 0.99 -11.14 13.00
N ALA A 146 1.87 -10.25 12.54
CA ALA A 146 2.59 -9.31 13.40
C ALA A 146 1.70 -8.14 13.86
N VAL A 147 0.89 -7.56 12.97
CA VAL A 147 -0.05 -6.47 13.26
C VAL A 147 -1.15 -6.94 14.21
N LEU A 148 -1.77 -8.08 13.96
CA LEU A 148 -2.81 -8.64 14.82
C LEU A 148 -2.28 -8.99 16.23
N ARG A 149 -1.02 -9.46 16.33
CA ARG A 149 -0.38 -9.69 17.65
C ARG A 149 -0.06 -8.39 18.37
N ARG A 150 0.32 -7.33 17.66
CA ARG A 150 0.57 -6.01 18.24
C ARG A 150 -0.73 -5.40 18.78
N GLN A 151 -1.82 -5.47 18.03
CA GLN A 151 -3.14 -5.02 18.49
C GLN A 151 -3.62 -5.85 19.71
N ALA A 152 -3.43 -7.16 19.69
CA ALA A 152 -3.78 -8.01 20.83
C ALA A 152 -2.94 -7.70 22.08
N ALA A 153 -1.66 -7.36 21.92
CA ALA A 153 -0.79 -6.97 23.02
C ALA A 153 -1.16 -5.59 23.61
N ASP A 154 -1.50 -4.61 22.73
CA ASP A 154 -1.95 -3.27 23.15
C ASP A 154 -3.30 -3.33 23.88
N MET A 155 -4.24 -4.17 23.42
CA MET A 155 -5.51 -4.40 24.10
C MET A 155 -5.32 -5.09 25.47
N ALA A 156 -4.35 -6.00 25.59
CA ALA A 156 -4.05 -6.66 26.86
C ALA A 156 -3.42 -5.72 27.91
N VAL A 157 -2.65 -4.72 27.46
CA VAL A 157 -2.04 -3.72 28.35
C VAL A 157 -3.08 -2.70 28.84
N HIS A 158 -3.97 -2.23 27.94
CA HIS A 158 -5.00 -1.25 28.32
C HIS A 158 -6.19 -1.87 29.07
N GLY A 159 -6.46 -3.16 28.87
CA GLY A 159 -7.51 -3.88 29.62
C GLY A 159 -7.16 -4.21 31.08
N SER A 160 -5.89 -4.06 31.49
CA SER A 160 -5.45 -4.28 32.87
C SER A 160 -5.58 -3.04 33.76
N ASP A 161 -5.73 -1.84 33.18
CA ASP A 161 -5.79 -0.58 33.93
C ASP A 161 -7.22 -0.17 34.33
N GLU A 162 -8.26 -0.88 33.86
CA GLU A 162 -9.67 -0.58 34.18
C GLU A 162 -10.25 -1.46 35.33
N VAL A 163 -9.47 -2.34 35.94
CA VAL A 163 -9.91 -3.25 37.02
C VAL A 163 -9.06 -3.03 38.29
N GLY A 164 -8.79 -1.79 38.65
CA GLY A 164 -8.12 -1.40 39.87
C GLY A 164 -8.96 -0.45 40.72
#